data_c76f375016ffa488d241c1792b55b7dc
#
_entry.id   c76f375016ffa488d241c1792b55b7dc
#
_cell.length_a   1.000
_cell.length_b   1.000
_cell.length_c   1.000
_cell.angle_alpha   90.00
_cell.angle_beta   90.00
_cell.angle_gamma   90.00
#
_symmetry.space_group_name_H-M   'P 1'
#
loop_
_entity.id
_entity.type
_entity.pdbx_description
1 polymer ?
#
loop_
_entity_poly.entity_id
_entity_poly.type
_entity_poly.pdbx_seq_one_letter_code
_entity_poly.pdbx_strand_id
1 'polypeptide(L)'
;MAFMGRIDDQLERSRVGWQRLTPGQAHAAQREGALLVDTRTTTQRAIQGELPGALVIDRTVLEWRLDPTSADKIPEAVPGMRVIAICRQGYSSSLAVRSLRDIGIDATDVIGGVEAWISDGLAVHRGASDERC
;
A
#
# COMPACT_ATOMS: atom_id res chain seq x y z
N MET A 1 13.58 -27.26 -7.33
CA MET A 1 13.95 -25.86 -7.56
C MET A 1 12.72 -25.10 -8.03
N ALA A 2 12.39 -24.01 -7.37
CA ALA A 2 11.26 -23.19 -7.80
C ALA A 2 11.60 -22.43 -9.10
N PHE A 3 10.67 -22.44 -10.04
CA PHE A 3 10.81 -21.63 -11.24
C PHE A 3 10.36 -20.20 -10.93
N MET A 4 11.23 -19.23 -11.22
CA MET A 4 10.95 -17.83 -11.01
C MET A 4 10.86 -17.09 -12.34
N GLY A 5 9.78 -16.33 -12.51
CA GLY A 5 9.61 -15.46 -13.67
C GLY A 5 10.42 -14.17 -13.55
N ARG A 6 10.49 -13.44 -14.66
CA ARG A 6 11.16 -12.13 -14.69
C ARG A 6 10.47 -11.12 -13.78
N ILE A 7 9.17 -11.26 -13.56
CA ILE A 7 8.43 -10.40 -12.62
C ILE A 7 8.86 -10.65 -11.18
N ASP A 8 9.19 -11.89 -10.83
CA ASP A 8 9.69 -12.20 -9.49
C ASP A 8 11.07 -11.57 -9.26
N ASP A 9 11.91 -11.56 -10.29
CA ASP A 9 13.20 -10.86 -10.24
C ASP A 9 13.00 -9.35 -10.06
N GLN A 10 12.02 -8.77 -10.75
CA GLN A 10 11.69 -7.36 -10.61
C GLN A 10 11.17 -7.03 -9.21
N LEU A 11 10.34 -7.90 -8.64
CA LEU A 11 9.87 -7.73 -7.26
C LEU A 11 11.03 -7.72 -6.28
N GLU A 12 11.95 -8.66 -6.43
CA GLU A 12 13.13 -8.76 -5.57
C GLU A 12 13.97 -7.48 -5.64
N ARG A 13 14.21 -6.96 -6.85
CA ARG A 13 14.92 -5.69 -7.04
C ARG A 13 14.16 -4.51 -6.45
N SER A 14 12.83 -4.50 -6.58
CA SER A 14 11.97 -3.43 -6.07
C SER A 14 12.05 -3.29 -4.55
N ARG A 15 12.32 -4.40 -3.86
CA ARG A 15 12.33 -4.48 -2.39
C ARG A 15 13.68 -4.15 -1.76
N VAL A 16 14.68 -3.79 -2.56
CA VAL A 16 16.02 -3.46 -2.06
C VAL A 16 15.99 -2.09 -1.35
N GLY A 17 16.62 -2.02 -0.17
CA GLY A 17 16.85 -0.76 0.53
C GLY A 17 15.72 -0.28 1.44
N TRP A 18 14.71 -1.09 1.67
CA TRP A 18 13.63 -0.78 2.61
C TRP A 18 13.05 -2.03 3.23
N GLN A 19 12.38 -1.88 4.37
CA GLN A 19 11.85 -3.00 5.14
C GLN A 19 10.34 -3.07 4.99
N ARG A 20 9.85 -4.26 4.64
CA ARG A 20 8.43 -4.56 4.56
C ARG A 20 7.87 -4.80 5.96
N LEU A 21 6.57 -4.57 6.13
CA LEU A 21 5.89 -4.74 7.40
C LEU A 21 5.01 -6.00 7.40
N THR A 22 4.90 -6.64 8.55
CA THR A 22 3.82 -7.61 8.77
C THR A 22 2.49 -6.86 8.89
N PRO A 23 1.34 -7.53 8.72
CA PRO A 23 0.04 -6.88 8.95
C PRO A 23 -0.08 -6.22 10.32
N GLY A 24 0.38 -6.87 11.37
CA GLY A 24 0.36 -6.30 12.72
C GLY A 24 1.22 -5.05 12.86
N GLN A 25 2.41 -5.05 12.28
CA GLN A 25 3.28 -3.87 12.26
C GLN A 25 2.67 -2.72 11.47
N ALA A 26 2.03 -3.02 10.35
CA ALA A 26 1.35 -2.02 9.53
C ALA A 26 0.17 -1.40 10.29
N HIS A 27 -0.63 -2.21 10.95
CA HIS A 27 -1.74 -1.74 11.78
C HIS A 27 -1.25 -0.84 12.92
N ALA A 28 -0.18 -1.24 13.60
CA ALA A 28 0.42 -0.42 14.67
C ALA A 28 0.93 0.91 14.13
N ALA A 29 1.62 0.91 12.99
CA ALA A 29 2.13 2.12 12.37
C ALA A 29 1.01 3.07 11.94
N GLN A 30 -0.10 2.52 11.41
CA GLN A 30 -1.29 3.30 11.07
C GLN A 30 -1.85 4.02 12.31
N ARG A 31 -1.90 3.36 13.43
CA ARG A 31 -2.35 3.97 14.70
C ARG A 31 -1.42 5.08 15.17
N GLU A 32 -0.18 5.06 14.76
CA GLU A 32 0.82 6.09 15.07
C GLU A 32 0.87 7.23 14.04
N GLY A 33 -0.02 7.21 13.04
CA GLY A 33 -0.16 8.29 12.07
C GLY A 33 0.33 7.98 10.66
N ALA A 34 0.87 6.78 10.39
CA ALA A 34 1.20 6.42 9.02
C ALA A 34 -0.07 6.30 8.17
N LEU A 35 0.03 6.70 6.90
CA LEU A 35 -1.07 6.58 5.95
C LEU A 35 -1.11 5.16 5.40
N LEU A 36 -2.20 4.44 5.65
CA LEU A 36 -2.45 3.15 5.01
C LEU A 36 -3.16 3.42 3.69
N VAL A 37 -2.52 3.09 2.59
CA VAL A 37 -3.00 3.38 1.24
C VAL A 37 -3.31 2.08 0.53
N ASP A 38 -4.60 1.86 0.25
CA ASP A 38 -5.12 0.66 -0.40
C ASP A 38 -5.15 0.88 -1.91
N THR A 39 -4.37 0.08 -2.63
CA THR A 39 -4.25 0.19 -4.09
C THR A 39 -5.06 -0.89 -4.82
N ARG A 40 -5.87 -1.67 -4.09
CA ARG A 40 -6.70 -2.71 -4.72
C ARG A 40 -7.75 -2.13 -5.65
N THR A 41 -8.19 -2.95 -6.57
CA THR A 41 -9.33 -2.62 -7.44
C THR A 41 -10.65 -2.65 -6.65
N THR A 42 -11.67 -2.01 -7.19
CA THR A 42 -13.02 -2.05 -6.62
C THR A 42 -13.52 -3.48 -6.47
N THR A 43 -13.26 -4.33 -7.46
CA THR A 43 -13.67 -5.74 -7.42
C THR A 43 -12.97 -6.50 -6.29
N GLN A 44 -11.68 -6.28 -6.10
CA GLN A 44 -10.94 -6.93 -5.01
C GLN A 44 -11.45 -6.49 -3.65
N ARG A 45 -11.74 -5.20 -3.47
CA ARG A 45 -12.29 -4.68 -2.22
C ARG A 45 -13.69 -5.22 -1.96
N ALA A 46 -14.54 -5.35 -2.99
CA ALA A 46 -15.86 -5.92 -2.85
C ALA A 46 -15.82 -7.37 -2.33
N ILE A 47 -14.82 -8.15 -2.77
CA ILE A 47 -14.66 -9.53 -2.33
C ILE A 47 -14.08 -9.61 -0.92
N GLN A 48 -13.03 -8.85 -0.62
CA GLN A 48 -12.26 -8.99 0.63
C GLN A 48 -12.71 -8.05 1.74
N GLY A 49 -13.46 -7.00 1.43
CA GLY A 49 -13.83 -5.95 2.38
C GLY A 49 -12.88 -4.77 2.36
N GLU A 50 -13.31 -3.70 3.02
CA GLU A 50 -12.57 -2.44 3.14
C GLU A 50 -11.70 -2.46 4.40
N LEU A 51 -10.59 -1.72 4.35
CA LEU A 51 -9.67 -1.61 5.49
C LEU A 51 -10.01 -0.37 6.33
N PRO A 52 -10.20 -0.51 7.65
CA PRO A 52 -10.53 0.64 8.49
C PRO A 52 -9.47 1.73 8.40
N GLY A 53 -9.91 2.97 8.14
CA GLY A 53 -9.03 4.14 8.10
C GLY A 53 -8.10 4.23 6.89
N ALA A 54 -8.17 3.30 5.95
CA ALA A 54 -7.33 3.34 4.76
C ALA A 54 -7.83 4.39 3.77
N LEU A 55 -6.88 5.01 3.07
CA LEU A 55 -7.15 5.83 1.89
C LEU A 55 -7.11 4.92 0.68
N VAL A 56 -8.13 4.97 -0.17
CA VAL A 56 -8.17 4.18 -1.41
C VAL A 56 -7.68 5.05 -2.54
N ILE A 57 -6.55 4.69 -3.13
CA ILE A 57 -5.97 5.44 -4.25
C ILE A 57 -5.64 4.45 -5.36
N ASP A 58 -6.20 4.69 -6.54
CA ASP A 58 -5.93 3.87 -7.71
C ASP A 58 -4.43 3.90 -8.05
N ARG A 59 -3.88 2.73 -8.40
CA ARG A 59 -2.45 2.62 -8.73
C ARG A 59 -2.03 3.56 -9.85
N THR A 60 -2.92 3.83 -10.80
CA THR A 60 -2.60 4.67 -11.98
C THR A 60 -2.35 6.13 -11.65
N VAL A 61 -2.82 6.60 -10.50
CA VAL A 61 -2.65 8.01 -10.08
C VAL A 61 -1.88 8.14 -8.76
N LEU A 62 -1.38 7.03 -8.24
CA LEU A 62 -0.81 6.96 -6.89
C LEU A 62 0.28 8.00 -6.66
N GLU A 63 1.27 8.08 -7.53
CA GLU A 63 2.40 9.01 -7.39
C GLU A 63 1.94 10.46 -7.37
N TRP A 64 1.00 10.82 -8.25
CA TRP A 64 0.46 12.18 -8.32
C TRP A 64 -0.32 12.57 -7.08
N ARG A 65 -1.03 11.61 -6.47
CA ARG A 65 -1.81 11.86 -5.26
C ARG A 65 -0.94 11.96 -4.01
N LEU A 66 0.21 11.30 -3.99
CA LEU A 66 1.07 11.21 -2.80
C LEU A 66 2.33 12.06 -2.86
N ASP A 67 2.73 12.56 -4.02
CA ASP A 67 3.88 13.46 -4.12
C ASP A 67 3.53 14.82 -3.49
N PRO A 68 4.20 15.24 -2.40
CA PRO A 68 3.90 16.52 -1.74
C PRO A 68 4.08 17.74 -2.64
N THR A 69 4.81 17.61 -3.74
CA THR A 69 5.04 18.71 -4.69
C THR A 69 4.09 18.68 -5.89
N SER A 70 3.23 17.67 -5.97
CA SER A 70 2.28 17.53 -7.08
C SER A 70 1.10 18.49 -6.92
N ALA A 71 0.62 19.05 -8.04
CA ALA A 71 -0.60 19.85 -8.04
C ALA A 71 -1.84 19.02 -7.71
N ASP A 72 -1.78 17.70 -7.90
CA ASP A 72 -2.90 16.79 -7.69
C ASP A 72 -2.82 16.01 -6.38
N LYS A 73 -1.94 16.42 -5.47
CA LYS A 73 -1.76 15.74 -4.19
C LYS A 73 -3.02 15.79 -3.32
N ILE A 74 -3.21 14.76 -2.50
CA ILE A 74 -4.19 14.79 -1.42
C ILE A 74 -3.70 15.69 -0.27
N PRO A 75 -4.59 16.22 0.59
CA PRO A 75 -4.18 17.09 1.70
C PRO A 75 -3.20 16.43 2.66
N GLU A 76 -3.31 15.12 2.86
CA GLU A 76 -2.42 14.36 3.75
C GLU A 76 -1.01 14.18 3.20
N ALA A 77 -0.78 14.42 1.91
CA ALA A 77 0.53 14.30 1.29
C ALA A 77 1.40 15.50 1.68
N VAL A 78 2.20 15.33 2.71
CA VAL A 78 3.10 16.35 3.25
C VAL A 78 4.51 15.78 3.39
N PRO A 79 5.54 16.63 3.35
CA PRO A 79 6.92 16.17 3.57
C PRO A 79 7.05 15.45 4.92
N GLY A 80 7.78 14.33 4.91
CA GLY A 80 8.00 13.55 6.13
C GLY A 80 6.92 12.57 6.50
N MET A 81 5.81 12.51 5.75
CA MET A 81 4.77 11.50 5.96
C MET A 81 5.33 10.10 5.73
N ARG A 82 4.75 9.12 6.40
CA ARG A 82 5.02 7.71 6.16
C ARG A 82 3.83 7.07 5.45
N VAL A 83 4.10 6.37 4.35
CA VAL A 83 3.07 5.70 3.53
C VAL A 83 3.26 4.18 3.64
N ILE A 84 2.15 3.48 3.88
CA ILE A 84 2.11 2.02 3.84
C ILE A 84 1.16 1.63 2.73
N ALA A 85 1.69 1.17 1.60
CA ALA A 85 0.88 0.67 0.50
C ALA A 85 0.45 -0.76 0.79
N ILE A 86 -0.81 -1.09 0.50
CA ILE A 86 -1.31 -2.44 0.65
C ILE A 86 -2.10 -2.82 -0.60
N CYS A 87 -1.87 -4.04 -1.07
CA CYS A 87 -2.61 -4.63 -2.18
C CYS A 87 -3.19 -5.98 -1.76
N ARG A 88 -3.70 -6.75 -2.70
CA ARG A 88 -4.38 -8.00 -2.39
C ARG A 88 -3.46 -9.02 -1.73
N GLN A 89 -2.26 -9.26 -2.29
CA GLN A 89 -1.35 -10.36 -1.90
C GLN A 89 0.07 -9.90 -1.59
N GLY A 90 0.36 -8.60 -1.69
CA GLY A 90 1.69 -8.08 -1.39
C GLY A 90 2.68 -8.12 -2.55
N TYR A 91 2.23 -8.20 -3.78
CA TYR A 91 3.09 -8.17 -4.98
C TYR A 91 3.13 -6.78 -5.61
N SER A 92 2.02 -6.31 -6.17
CA SER A 92 1.99 -5.02 -6.86
C SER A 92 2.31 -3.84 -5.94
N SER A 93 2.00 -3.96 -4.65
CA SER A 93 2.35 -2.91 -3.68
C SER A 93 3.86 -2.69 -3.56
N SER A 94 4.67 -3.73 -3.71
CA SER A 94 6.13 -3.57 -3.69
C SER A 94 6.63 -2.76 -4.88
N LEU A 95 6.05 -2.95 -6.07
CA LEU A 95 6.37 -2.12 -7.25
C LEU A 95 5.94 -0.68 -7.03
N ALA A 96 4.77 -0.47 -6.45
CA ALA A 96 4.26 0.86 -6.11
C ALA A 96 5.19 1.57 -5.12
N VAL A 97 5.65 0.87 -4.07
CA VAL A 97 6.58 1.42 -3.09
C VAL A 97 7.89 1.84 -3.75
N ARG A 98 8.44 1.02 -4.65
CA ARG A 98 9.66 1.40 -5.37
C ARG A 98 9.47 2.72 -6.10
N SER A 99 8.36 2.87 -6.80
CA SER A 99 8.03 4.12 -7.50
C SER A 99 7.94 5.31 -6.55
N LEU A 100 7.27 5.15 -5.40
CA LEU A 100 7.14 6.21 -4.41
C LEU A 100 8.48 6.57 -3.79
N ARG A 101 9.31 5.58 -3.45
CA ARG A 101 10.63 5.83 -2.87
C ARG A 101 11.56 6.54 -3.84
N ASP A 102 11.44 6.24 -5.12
CA ASP A 102 12.26 6.88 -6.16
C ASP A 102 11.97 8.39 -6.29
N ILE A 103 10.82 8.86 -5.82
CA ILE A 103 10.49 10.29 -5.76
C ILE A 103 10.57 10.84 -4.32
N GLY A 104 11.25 10.14 -3.42
CA GLY A 104 11.59 10.65 -2.09
C GLY A 104 10.54 10.45 -1.01
N ILE A 105 9.52 9.62 -1.23
CA ILE A 105 8.50 9.34 -0.24
C ILE A 105 8.94 8.16 0.66
N ASP A 106 8.79 8.32 1.99
CA ASP A 106 9.03 7.23 2.95
C ASP A 106 7.88 6.24 2.86
N ALA A 107 8.02 5.24 2.01
CA ALA A 107 7.00 4.25 1.72
C ALA A 107 7.47 2.84 2.02
N THR A 108 6.55 2.01 2.46
CA THR A 108 6.71 0.57 2.65
C THR A 108 5.41 -0.13 2.27
N ASP A 109 5.40 -1.46 2.31
CA ASP A 109 4.19 -2.23 2.05
C ASP A 109 3.98 -3.34 3.09
N VAL A 110 2.91 -4.10 2.90
CA VAL A 110 2.48 -5.16 3.83
C VAL A 110 2.76 -6.52 3.20
N ILE A 111 3.58 -7.32 3.88
CA ILE A 111 3.87 -8.70 3.49
C ILE A 111 2.55 -9.49 3.42
N GLY A 112 2.30 -10.11 2.27
CA GLY A 112 1.09 -10.89 2.06
C GLY A 112 -0.19 -10.09 1.82
N GLY A 113 -0.13 -8.76 1.88
CA GLY A 113 -1.24 -7.87 1.57
C GLY A 113 -2.48 -8.08 2.43
N VAL A 114 -3.64 -7.81 1.84
CA VAL A 114 -4.93 -7.95 2.55
C VAL A 114 -5.23 -9.41 2.88
N GLU A 115 -4.79 -10.38 2.09
CA GLU A 115 -4.95 -11.79 2.44
C GLU A 115 -4.30 -12.11 3.79
N ALA A 116 -3.07 -11.66 4.01
CA ALA A 116 -2.37 -11.84 5.28
C ALA A 116 -3.02 -11.03 6.41
N TRP A 117 -3.48 -9.81 6.13
CA TRP A 117 -4.21 -8.96 7.07
C TRP A 117 -5.42 -9.70 7.63
N ILE A 118 -6.24 -10.29 6.76
CA ILE A 118 -7.42 -11.07 7.16
C ILE A 118 -7.02 -12.35 7.90
N SER A 119 -6.04 -13.06 7.38
CA SER A 119 -5.55 -14.30 7.97
C SER A 119 -5.02 -14.09 9.39
N ASP A 120 -4.45 -12.93 9.67
CA ASP A 120 -3.94 -12.56 10.99
C ASP A 120 -5.05 -12.04 11.93
N GLY A 121 -6.30 -12.01 11.47
CA GLY A 121 -7.45 -11.63 12.29
C GLY A 121 -7.66 -10.12 12.41
N LEU A 122 -7.01 -9.30 11.59
CA LEU A 122 -7.23 -7.86 11.61
C LEU A 122 -8.55 -7.50 10.93
N ALA A 123 -9.17 -6.41 11.40
CA ALA A 123 -10.52 -6.04 10.99
C ALA A 123 -10.60 -5.58 9.55
N VAL A 124 -11.68 -5.98 8.89
CA VAL A 124 -12.18 -5.42 7.63
C VAL A 124 -13.66 -5.10 7.83
N HIS A 125 -14.22 -4.23 6.98
CA HIS A 125 -15.64 -3.89 7.03
C HIS A 125 -16.24 -3.86 5.64
N ARG A 126 -17.56 -3.87 5.57
CA ARG A 126 -18.32 -3.64 4.33
C ARG A 126 -18.83 -2.22 4.30
N GLY A 127 -19.02 -1.67 3.11
CA GLY A 127 -19.65 -0.36 2.92
C GLY A 127 -18.67 0.70 2.43
N ALA A 128 -18.80 1.91 2.98
CA ALA A 128 -18.08 3.07 2.47
C ALA A 128 -16.56 2.96 2.67
N SER A 129 -15.83 3.47 1.70
CA SER A 129 -14.37 3.63 1.73
C SER A 129 -14.00 5.09 1.47
N ASP A 130 -12.78 5.46 1.81
CA ASP A 130 -12.24 6.81 1.58
C ASP A 130 -11.50 6.82 0.23
N GLU A 131 -12.25 6.93 -0.85
CA GLU A 131 -11.69 6.94 -2.21
C GLU A 131 -11.18 8.33 -2.57
N ARG A 132 -9.95 8.38 -3.03
CA ARG A 132 -9.28 9.61 -3.47
C ARG A 132 -8.98 9.53 -4.96
N CYS A 133 -10.00 9.84 -5.74
CA CYS A 133 -9.97 9.76 -7.21
C CYS A 133 -9.04 10.78 -7.85
#